data_77323a6623ba8aae36284cf978dd6c8e
#
_entry.id   77323a6623ba8aae36284cf978dd6c8e
#
_cell.length_a   1.000
_cell.length_b   1.000
_cell.length_c   1.000
_cell.angle_alpha   90.00
_cell.angle_beta   90.00
_cell.angle_gamma   90.00
#
_symmetry.space_group_name_H-M   'P 1'
#
loop_
_entity.id
_entity.type
_entity.pdbx_description
1 polymer ?
#
loop_
_entity_poly.entity_id
_entity_poly.type
_entity_poly.pdbx_seq_one_letter_code
_entity_poly.pdbx_strand_id
1 'polypeptide(L)'
;MTVPQASVFQGITEEEWLQMGPACSMKWGLYEKGRTIFRQGEPAAEMGVVLSGGVCIESIDLWGDRSILSHVGAGQVFGETYALTGGPLPVAAVAAENSQILTINVSGLLKERYASSSWQRKLLGNLVYIFAQKNRALSARIFCTSAKTIRGRLLTYLSAQAVEAGSSAFSIPFDRQQLADYLNVDRSALSKELGRMRDEGLLEFHKNRFLLQRLPEGL
;
A
#
# COMPACT_ATOMS: atom_id res chain seq x y z
N MET A 1 16.48 -16.10 17.36
CA MET A 1 16.10 -15.17 16.25
C MET A 1 14.79 -14.53 16.65
N THR A 2 14.75 -13.22 16.82
CA THR A 2 13.53 -12.51 17.18
C THR A 2 12.58 -12.41 15.97
N VAL A 3 11.27 -12.47 16.23
CA VAL A 3 10.24 -12.28 15.21
C VAL A 3 10.31 -10.83 14.68
N PRO A 4 10.42 -10.61 13.36
CA PRO A 4 10.45 -9.24 12.82
C PRO A 4 9.17 -8.47 13.12
N GLN A 5 9.31 -7.16 13.36
CA GLN A 5 8.16 -6.27 13.57
C GLN A 5 7.50 -5.95 12.22
N ALA A 6 6.57 -6.81 11.81
CA ALA A 6 5.75 -6.61 10.62
C ALA A 6 4.31 -7.06 10.89
N SER A 7 3.35 -6.39 10.27
CA SER A 7 1.91 -6.66 10.48
C SER A 7 1.53 -8.12 10.20
N VAL A 8 2.19 -8.74 9.22
CA VAL A 8 1.96 -10.14 8.84
C VAL A 8 2.39 -11.14 9.92
N PHE A 9 3.28 -10.77 10.83
CA PHE A 9 3.77 -11.62 11.93
C PHE A 9 3.15 -11.30 13.28
N GLN A 10 2.12 -10.48 13.32
CA GLN A 10 1.48 -10.10 14.57
C GLN A 10 0.98 -11.34 15.34
N GLY A 11 1.37 -11.42 16.63
CA GLY A 11 0.99 -12.52 17.53
C GLY A 11 1.73 -13.83 17.31
N ILE A 12 2.68 -13.91 16.37
CA ILE A 12 3.56 -15.08 16.19
C ILE A 12 4.62 -15.06 17.30
N THR A 13 4.78 -16.19 18.01
CA THR A 13 5.80 -16.35 19.05
C THR A 13 7.17 -16.76 18.44
N GLU A 14 8.25 -16.65 19.23
CA GLU A 14 9.57 -17.08 18.76
C GLU A 14 9.63 -18.57 18.44
N GLU A 15 8.91 -19.40 19.18
CA GLU A 15 8.83 -20.84 18.92
C GLU A 15 8.10 -21.12 17.59
N GLU A 16 6.98 -20.44 17.35
CA GLU A 16 6.24 -20.53 16.11
C GLU A 16 7.07 -20.02 14.92
N TRP A 17 7.84 -18.96 15.14
CA TRP A 17 8.74 -18.41 14.13
C TRP A 17 9.81 -19.42 13.67
N LEU A 18 10.41 -20.15 14.61
CA LEU A 18 11.37 -21.19 14.31
C LEU A 18 10.77 -22.35 13.51
N GLN A 19 9.50 -22.70 13.79
CA GLN A 19 8.78 -23.75 13.03
C GLN A 19 8.40 -23.27 11.62
N MET A 20 8.07 -21.99 11.48
CA MET A 20 7.64 -21.37 10.22
C MET A 20 8.81 -21.26 9.21
N GLY A 21 10.04 -21.01 9.67
CA GLY A 21 11.20 -20.78 8.80
C GLY A 21 11.41 -21.87 7.75
N PRO A 22 11.57 -23.14 8.14
CA PRO A 22 11.72 -24.26 7.19
C PRO A 22 10.48 -24.49 6.32
N ALA A 23 9.29 -24.24 6.87
CA ALA A 23 8.02 -24.46 6.16
C ALA A 23 7.81 -23.47 5.01
N CYS A 24 8.27 -22.23 5.17
CA CYS A 24 8.04 -21.11 4.26
C CYS A 24 9.28 -20.72 3.44
N SER A 25 10.37 -21.47 3.53
CA SER A 25 11.62 -21.22 2.78
C SER A 25 12.04 -19.74 2.84
N MET A 26 12.12 -19.20 4.06
CA MET A 26 12.43 -17.80 4.30
C MET A 26 13.85 -17.44 3.85
N LYS A 27 13.99 -16.29 3.15
CA LYS A 27 15.29 -15.76 2.71
C LYS A 27 15.39 -14.29 3.07
N TRP A 28 16.52 -13.88 3.62
CA TRP A 28 16.84 -12.47 3.90
C TRP A 28 17.70 -11.93 2.78
N GLY A 29 17.31 -10.77 2.24
CA GLY A 29 18.05 -10.06 1.21
C GLY A 29 18.33 -8.61 1.61
N LEU A 30 19.54 -8.14 1.25
CA LEU A 30 19.92 -6.74 1.32
C LEU A 30 19.92 -6.19 -0.10
N TYR A 31 19.20 -5.11 -0.32
CA TYR A 31 19.05 -4.50 -1.64
C TYR A 31 19.43 -3.04 -1.58
N GLU A 32 20.41 -2.66 -2.41
CA GLU A 32 20.75 -1.27 -2.60
C GLU A 32 19.63 -0.53 -3.34
N LYS A 33 19.57 0.78 -3.16
CA LYS A 33 18.62 1.64 -3.88
C LYS A 33 18.65 1.37 -5.39
N GLY A 34 17.47 1.21 -5.98
CA GLY A 34 17.27 0.96 -7.41
C GLY A 34 17.44 -0.51 -7.83
N ARG A 35 17.75 -1.44 -6.92
CA ARG A 35 17.84 -2.87 -7.23
C ARG A 35 16.47 -3.48 -7.31
N THR A 36 16.25 -4.27 -8.36
CA THR A 36 15.00 -5.04 -8.55
C THR A 36 14.98 -6.23 -7.60
N ILE A 37 13.88 -6.36 -6.85
CA ILE A 37 13.60 -7.45 -5.91
C ILE A 37 12.76 -8.52 -6.63
N PHE A 38 11.65 -8.09 -7.25
CA PHE A 38 10.81 -8.93 -8.10
C PHE A 38 10.67 -8.28 -9.48
N ARG A 39 10.80 -9.08 -10.54
CA ARG A 39 10.73 -8.58 -11.92
C ARG A 39 9.34 -8.72 -12.49
N GLN A 40 8.94 -7.72 -13.26
CA GLN A 40 7.71 -7.79 -14.07
C GLN A 40 7.82 -8.96 -15.07
N GLY A 41 6.73 -9.71 -15.24
CA GLY A 41 6.63 -10.87 -16.12
C GLY A 41 7.12 -12.19 -15.51
N GLU A 42 7.85 -12.18 -14.39
CA GLU A 42 8.28 -13.42 -13.73
C GLU A 42 7.15 -14.04 -12.88
N PRO A 43 7.08 -15.38 -12.78
CA PRO A 43 6.14 -16.04 -11.87
C PRO A 43 6.40 -15.65 -10.42
N ALA A 44 5.36 -15.30 -9.69
CA ALA A 44 5.44 -14.99 -8.27
C ALA A 44 5.20 -16.25 -7.43
N ALA A 45 6.22 -16.76 -6.78
CA ALA A 45 6.11 -17.82 -5.79
C ALA A 45 6.35 -17.32 -4.34
N GLU A 46 6.90 -16.13 -4.21
CA GLU A 46 7.29 -15.54 -2.93
C GLU A 46 6.62 -14.19 -2.75
N MET A 47 6.22 -13.87 -1.53
CA MET A 47 5.87 -12.52 -1.10
C MET A 47 7.06 -11.89 -0.39
N GLY A 48 7.18 -10.56 -0.46
CA GLY A 48 8.19 -9.80 0.25
C GLY A 48 7.62 -9.11 1.50
N VAL A 49 8.43 -9.03 2.55
CA VAL A 49 8.19 -8.24 3.77
C VAL A 49 9.32 -7.24 3.90
N VAL A 50 9.01 -5.96 3.96
CA VAL A 50 10.01 -4.91 4.16
C VAL A 50 10.37 -4.88 5.64
N LEU A 51 11.61 -5.23 5.97
CA LEU A 51 12.10 -5.19 7.36
C LEU A 51 12.66 -3.80 7.71
N SER A 52 13.36 -3.17 6.75
CA SER A 52 13.81 -1.78 6.83
C SER A 52 13.94 -1.21 5.43
N GLY A 53 13.91 0.12 5.31
CA GLY A 53 13.91 0.83 4.03
C GLY A 53 12.52 0.87 3.38
N GLY A 54 12.46 0.85 2.06
CA GLY A 54 11.23 0.96 1.28
C GLY A 54 11.33 0.33 -0.10
N VAL A 55 10.18 -0.03 -0.66
CA VAL A 55 10.04 -0.65 -1.98
C VAL A 55 9.06 0.14 -2.83
N CYS A 56 9.44 0.49 -4.06
CA CYS A 56 8.54 1.00 -5.09
C CYS A 56 7.95 -0.17 -5.88
N ILE A 57 6.65 -0.15 -6.08
CA ILE A 57 5.97 -1.01 -7.05
C ILE A 57 5.84 -0.22 -8.34
N GLU A 58 6.47 -0.70 -9.40
CA GLU A 58 6.62 0.01 -10.67
C GLU A 58 6.03 -0.80 -11.82
N SER A 59 5.35 -0.12 -12.73
CA SER A 59 5.00 -0.65 -14.05
C SER A 59 5.99 -0.12 -15.07
N ILE A 60 6.48 -1.00 -15.93
CA ILE A 60 7.35 -0.65 -17.06
C ILE A 60 6.56 -0.95 -18.32
N ASP A 61 6.31 0.07 -19.14
CA ASP A 61 5.61 -0.12 -20.40
C ASP A 61 6.52 -0.66 -21.53
N LEU A 62 5.96 -0.87 -22.71
CA LEU A 62 6.69 -1.40 -23.88
C LEU A 62 7.78 -0.44 -24.41
N TRP A 63 7.70 0.82 -24.06
CA TRP A 63 8.70 1.86 -24.46
C TRP A 63 9.76 2.06 -23.39
N GLY A 64 9.65 1.37 -22.23
CA GLY A 64 10.60 1.49 -21.12
C GLY A 64 10.27 2.60 -20.12
N ASP A 65 9.15 3.29 -20.29
CA ASP A 65 8.71 4.32 -19.35
C ASP A 65 8.25 3.67 -18.04
N ARG A 66 8.72 4.23 -16.94
CA ARG A 66 8.43 3.73 -15.58
C ARG A 66 7.38 4.58 -14.91
N SER A 67 6.37 3.92 -14.38
CA SER A 67 5.33 4.54 -13.56
C SER A 67 5.31 3.91 -12.17
N ILE A 68 5.51 4.71 -11.13
CA ILE A 68 5.42 4.26 -9.74
C ILE A 68 3.94 4.16 -9.38
N LEU A 69 3.49 2.95 -9.04
CA LEU A 69 2.11 2.67 -8.68
C LEU A 69 1.87 2.80 -7.17
N SER A 70 2.83 2.39 -6.35
CA SER A 70 2.74 2.48 -4.90
C SER A 70 4.09 2.37 -4.22
N HIS A 71 4.12 2.78 -2.95
CA HIS A 71 5.26 2.67 -2.04
C HIS A 71 4.91 1.70 -0.91
N VAL A 72 5.84 0.81 -0.57
CA VAL A 72 5.70 -0.18 0.52
C VAL A 72 6.81 0.12 1.53
N GLY A 73 6.42 0.52 2.73
CA GLY A 73 7.35 0.86 3.81
C GLY A 73 7.66 -0.31 4.75
N ALA A 74 8.53 -0.04 5.73
CA ALA A 74 8.90 -1.03 6.74
C ALA A 74 7.67 -1.60 7.47
N GLY A 75 7.70 -2.90 7.75
CA GLY A 75 6.59 -3.65 8.36
C GLY A 75 5.47 -4.05 7.41
N GLN A 76 5.51 -3.62 6.15
CA GLN A 76 4.48 -3.94 5.14
C GLN A 76 4.91 -5.09 4.23
N VAL A 77 3.92 -5.68 3.55
CA VAL A 77 4.10 -6.79 2.59
C VAL A 77 3.82 -6.36 1.16
N PHE A 78 4.45 -7.04 0.19
CA PHE A 78 4.23 -6.85 -1.24
C PHE A 78 4.33 -8.17 -2.00
N GLY A 79 3.70 -8.24 -3.18
CA GLY A 79 3.71 -9.44 -4.03
C GLY A 79 2.83 -10.59 -3.54
N GLU A 80 2.20 -10.46 -2.36
CA GLU A 80 1.40 -11.51 -1.71
C GLU A 80 0.22 -11.98 -2.55
N THR A 81 -0.44 -11.06 -3.26
CA THR A 81 -1.59 -11.37 -4.10
C THR A 81 -1.20 -12.36 -5.20
N TYR A 82 -0.13 -12.05 -5.93
CA TYR A 82 0.33 -12.88 -7.04
C TYR A 82 0.98 -14.17 -6.57
N ALA A 83 1.70 -14.12 -5.45
CA ALA A 83 2.28 -15.30 -4.85
C ALA A 83 1.22 -16.33 -4.40
N LEU A 84 0.03 -15.88 -3.95
CA LEU A 84 -1.07 -16.76 -3.53
C LEU A 84 -1.95 -17.22 -4.70
N THR A 85 -2.16 -16.37 -5.72
CA THR A 85 -3.04 -16.69 -6.85
C THR A 85 -2.30 -17.37 -8.01
N GLY A 86 -0.96 -17.29 -8.01
CA GLY A 86 -0.14 -17.73 -9.14
C GLY A 86 -0.14 -16.74 -10.31
N GLY A 87 0.67 -17.03 -11.31
CA GLY A 87 0.78 -16.19 -12.51
C GLY A 87 1.96 -15.21 -12.49
N PRO A 88 2.22 -14.54 -13.61
CA PRO A 88 3.30 -13.59 -13.75
C PRO A 88 2.97 -12.28 -13.03
N LEU A 89 4.00 -11.63 -12.49
CA LEU A 89 3.88 -10.31 -11.89
C LEU A 89 3.60 -9.26 -12.98
N PRO A 90 2.52 -8.48 -12.90
CA PRO A 90 2.25 -7.41 -13.86
C PRO A 90 3.13 -6.17 -13.63
N VAL A 91 3.87 -6.14 -12.53
CA VAL A 91 4.67 -5.01 -12.05
C VAL A 91 6.00 -5.49 -11.48
N ALA A 92 6.98 -4.62 -11.41
CA ALA A 92 8.24 -4.85 -10.71
C ALA A 92 8.19 -4.32 -9.28
N ALA A 93 8.97 -4.93 -8.39
CA ALA A 93 9.26 -4.41 -7.06
C ALA A 93 10.73 -4.00 -7.00
N VAL A 94 11.01 -2.72 -6.73
CA VAL A 94 12.34 -2.11 -6.77
C VAL A 94 12.62 -1.43 -5.43
N ALA A 95 13.82 -1.61 -4.89
CA ALA A 95 14.22 -0.96 -3.65
C ALA A 95 14.29 0.59 -3.85
N ALA A 96 13.47 1.32 -3.10
CA ALA A 96 13.41 2.79 -3.16
C ALA A 96 14.62 3.45 -2.47
N GLU A 97 15.18 2.74 -1.52
CA GLU A 97 16.38 3.07 -0.75
C GLU A 97 17.08 1.77 -0.35
N ASN A 98 18.20 1.85 0.36
CA ASN A 98 18.85 0.64 0.90
C ASN A 98 17.89 -0.08 1.84
N SER A 99 17.51 -1.31 1.49
CA SER A 99 16.40 -2.02 2.11
C SER A 99 16.77 -3.44 2.50
N GLN A 100 16.25 -3.88 3.63
CA GLN A 100 16.30 -5.27 4.05
C GLN A 100 14.93 -5.90 3.84
N ILE A 101 14.91 -6.99 3.07
CA ILE A 101 13.68 -7.67 2.68
C ILE A 101 13.76 -9.13 3.15
N LEU A 102 12.66 -9.61 3.72
CA LEU A 102 12.41 -11.02 3.96
C LEU A 102 11.48 -11.53 2.87
N THR A 103 11.90 -12.53 2.09
CA THR A 103 11.00 -13.23 1.16
C THR A 103 10.49 -14.52 1.78
N ILE A 104 9.22 -14.82 1.52
CA ILE A 104 8.49 -15.95 2.09
C ILE A 104 7.79 -16.69 0.94
N ASN A 105 8.10 -17.97 0.80
CA ASN A 105 7.37 -18.82 -0.16
C ASN A 105 5.99 -19.17 0.38
N VAL A 106 4.95 -18.64 -0.29
CA VAL A 106 3.57 -18.82 0.15
C VAL A 106 2.99 -20.19 -0.16
N SER A 107 3.58 -20.96 -1.08
CA SER A 107 3.14 -22.35 -1.36
C SER A 107 3.26 -23.25 -0.13
N GLY A 108 4.17 -22.92 0.78
CA GLY A 108 4.31 -23.58 2.08
C GLY A 108 3.14 -23.32 3.02
N LEU A 109 2.52 -22.14 2.94
CA LEU A 109 1.43 -21.71 3.82
C LEU A 109 0.14 -22.52 3.63
N LEU A 110 -0.10 -22.97 2.42
CA LEU A 110 -1.34 -23.67 2.05
C LEU A 110 -1.22 -25.19 2.14
N LYS A 111 -0.06 -25.71 2.57
CA LYS A 111 0.12 -27.17 2.69
C LYS A 111 -0.70 -27.71 3.86
N GLU A 112 -1.46 -28.76 3.58
CA GLU A 112 -2.36 -29.41 4.53
C GLU A 112 -1.65 -29.91 5.80
N ARG A 113 -0.38 -30.35 5.66
CA ARG A 113 0.44 -30.81 6.80
C ARG A 113 0.66 -29.75 7.90
N TYR A 114 0.42 -28.47 7.61
CA TYR A 114 0.52 -27.37 8.56
C TYR A 114 -0.84 -26.84 9.02
N ALA A 115 -1.96 -27.39 8.52
CA ALA A 115 -3.31 -26.87 8.78
C ALA A 115 -3.66 -26.78 10.29
N SER A 116 -3.05 -27.62 11.13
CA SER A 116 -3.23 -27.60 12.59
C SER A 116 -2.24 -26.67 13.30
N SER A 117 -1.25 -26.09 12.60
CA SER A 117 -0.22 -25.24 13.22
C SER A 117 -0.80 -23.90 13.65
N SER A 118 -0.48 -23.47 14.87
CA SER A 118 -0.94 -22.18 15.41
C SER A 118 -0.37 -21.00 14.60
N TRP A 119 0.91 -21.07 14.19
CA TRP A 119 1.55 -20.06 13.37
C TRP A 119 0.85 -19.88 12.01
N GLN A 120 0.40 -20.97 11.37
CA GLN A 120 -0.29 -20.88 10.08
C GLN A 120 -1.61 -20.14 10.21
N ARG A 121 -2.42 -20.44 11.22
CA ARG A 121 -3.68 -19.74 11.48
C ARG A 121 -3.47 -18.26 11.73
N LYS A 122 -2.46 -17.89 12.53
CA LYS A 122 -2.13 -16.48 12.81
C LYS A 122 -1.68 -15.76 11.55
N LEU A 123 -0.76 -16.36 10.79
CA LEU A 123 -0.24 -15.77 9.55
C LEU A 123 -1.34 -15.58 8.50
N LEU A 124 -2.20 -16.59 8.29
CA LEU A 124 -3.33 -16.48 7.39
C LEU A 124 -4.35 -15.44 7.87
N GLY A 125 -4.66 -15.38 9.17
CA GLY A 125 -5.50 -14.35 9.76
C GLY A 125 -4.96 -12.94 9.53
N ASN A 126 -3.65 -12.75 9.74
CA ASN A 126 -2.98 -11.48 9.48
C ASN A 126 -3.00 -11.11 7.98
N LEU A 127 -2.78 -12.08 7.08
CA LEU A 127 -2.89 -11.86 5.64
C LEU A 127 -4.31 -11.46 5.23
N VAL A 128 -5.35 -12.13 5.75
CA VAL A 128 -6.75 -11.76 5.51
C VAL A 128 -7.02 -10.32 5.96
N TYR A 129 -6.53 -9.92 7.12
CA TYR A 129 -6.66 -8.54 7.60
C TYR A 129 -5.93 -7.55 6.68
N ILE A 130 -4.71 -7.86 6.26
CA ILE A 130 -3.92 -7.03 5.31
C ILE A 130 -4.66 -6.89 3.97
N PHE A 131 -5.20 -7.99 3.43
CA PHE A 131 -6.00 -7.95 2.19
C PHE A 131 -7.25 -7.10 2.35
N ALA A 132 -7.96 -7.21 3.47
CA ALA A 132 -9.13 -6.39 3.75
C ALA A 132 -8.77 -4.89 3.79
N GLN A 133 -7.67 -4.53 4.45
CA GLN A 133 -7.17 -3.15 4.49
C GLN A 133 -6.76 -2.63 3.10
N LYS A 134 -6.01 -3.43 2.32
CA LYS A 134 -5.63 -3.07 0.95
C LYS A 134 -6.85 -2.92 0.04
N ASN A 135 -7.83 -3.83 0.14
CA ASN A 135 -9.07 -3.76 -0.61
C ASN A 135 -9.89 -2.50 -0.26
N ARG A 136 -9.99 -2.17 1.03
CA ARG A 136 -10.64 -0.93 1.49
C ARG A 136 -9.96 0.31 0.90
N ALA A 137 -8.63 0.37 0.92
CA ALA A 137 -7.87 1.48 0.35
C ALA A 137 -8.07 1.60 -1.18
N LEU A 138 -8.05 0.47 -1.90
CA LEU A 138 -8.32 0.44 -3.35
C LEU A 138 -9.75 0.88 -3.66
N SER A 139 -10.75 0.39 -2.93
CA SER A 139 -12.15 0.77 -3.09
C SER A 139 -12.37 2.26 -2.84
N ALA A 140 -11.75 2.81 -1.79
CA ALA A 140 -11.79 4.24 -1.51
C ALA A 140 -11.18 5.06 -2.65
N ARG A 141 -10.03 4.63 -3.20
CA ARG A 141 -9.41 5.29 -4.35
C ARG A 141 -10.28 5.23 -5.60
N ILE A 142 -10.88 4.08 -5.92
CA ILE A 142 -11.80 3.92 -7.04
C ILE A 142 -12.98 4.88 -6.86
N PHE A 143 -13.57 4.93 -5.67
CA PHE A 143 -14.67 5.82 -5.36
C PHE A 143 -14.30 7.29 -5.58
N CYS A 144 -13.15 7.74 -5.06
CA CYS A 144 -12.66 9.10 -5.27
C CYS A 144 -12.39 9.41 -6.74
N THR A 145 -11.83 8.46 -7.51
CA THR A 145 -11.47 8.67 -8.92
C THR A 145 -12.61 8.47 -9.90
N SER A 146 -13.76 7.93 -9.48
CA SER A 146 -14.94 7.73 -10.33
C SER A 146 -15.63 9.02 -10.73
N ALA A 147 -15.47 10.11 -9.97
CA ALA A 147 -15.99 11.40 -10.31
C ALA A 147 -15.35 11.92 -11.62
N LYS A 148 -16.18 12.49 -12.51
CA LYS A 148 -15.76 12.95 -13.85
C LYS A 148 -14.87 14.21 -13.80
N THR A 149 -14.98 15.02 -12.76
CA THR A 149 -14.28 16.31 -12.65
C THR A 149 -13.24 16.26 -11.53
N ILE A 150 -12.18 17.07 -11.66
CA ILE A 150 -11.17 17.26 -10.62
C ILE A 150 -11.82 17.72 -9.32
N ARG A 151 -12.77 18.66 -9.39
CA ARG A 151 -13.54 19.14 -8.25
C ARG A 151 -14.31 18.01 -7.56
N GLY A 152 -15.00 17.18 -8.32
CA GLY A 152 -15.74 16.03 -7.78
C GLY A 152 -14.82 15.06 -7.06
N ARG A 153 -13.66 14.73 -7.64
CA ARG A 153 -12.64 13.86 -7.02
C ARG A 153 -12.09 14.45 -5.73
N LEU A 154 -11.78 15.77 -5.73
CA LEU A 154 -11.32 16.49 -4.55
C LEU A 154 -12.37 16.50 -3.44
N LEU A 155 -13.61 16.86 -3.76
CA LEU A 155 -14.71 16.89 -2.77
C LEU A 155 -14.94 15.52 -2.17
N THR A 156 -15.00 14.46 -2.98
CA THR A 156 -15.18 13.09 -2.50
C THR A 156 -14.05 12.68 -1.55
N TYR A 157 -12.79 12.94 -1.92
CA TYR A 157 -11.64 12.62 -1.10
C TYR A 157 -11.61 13.41 0.21
N LEU A 158 -11.73 14.74 0.12
CA LEU A 158 -11.64 15.62 1.30
C LEU A 158 -12.82 15.40 2.26
N SER A 159 -14.02 15.13 1.75
CA SER A 159 -15.17 14.77 2.59
C SER A 159 -14.92 13.45 3.35
N ALA A 160 -14.38 12.43 2.68
CA ALA A 160 -14.01 11.17 3.35
C ALA A 160 -12.97 11.38 4.45
N GLN A 161 -11.97 12.25 4.20
CA GLN A 161 -10.96 12.59 5.22
C GLN A 161 -11.54 13.37 6.40
N ALA A 162 -12.47 14.26 6.17
CA ALA A 162 -13.17 15.00 7.23
C ALA A 162 -14.00 14.06 8.12
N VAL A 163 -14.72 13.10 7.50
CA VAL A 163 -15.47 12.06 8.23
C VAL A 163 -14.54 11.20 9.07
N GLU A 164 -13.42 10.72 8.50
CA GLU A 164 -12.43 9.90 9.21
C GLU A 164 -11.79 10.66 10.38
N ALA A 165 -11.55 11.95 10.22
CA ALA A 165 -11.00 12.82 11.26
C ALA A 165 -12.05 13.26 12.31
N GLY A 166 -13.35 13.08 12.03
CA GLY A 166 -14.45 13.62 12.86
C GLY A 166 -14.43 15.15 12.97
N SER A 167 -13.84 15.85 11.98
CA SER A 167 -13.61 17.30 12.03
C SER A 167 -13.56 17.91 10.64
N SER A 168 -14.06 19.15 10.50
CA SER A 168 -13.88 19.94 9.26
C SER A 168 -12.43 20.39 9.04
N ALA A 169 -11.60 20.42 10.11
CA ALA A 169 -10.19 20.75 10.05
C ALA A 169 -9.35 19.49 10.23
N PHE A 170 -8.57 19.13 9.20
CA PHE A 170 -7.77 17.90 9.18
C PHE A 170 -6.49 18.04 8.36
N SER A 171 -5.62 17.06 8.48
CA SER A 171 -4.41 16.93 7.64
C SER A 171 -4.46 15.65 6.83
N ILE A 172 -3.99 15.71 5.59
CA ILE A 172 -3.85 14.53 4.73
C ILE A 172 -2.38 14.07 4.69
N PRO A 173 -2.12 12.78 4.44
CA PRO A 173 -0.75 12.24 4.40
C PRO A 173 0.00 12.62 3.12
N PHE A 174 -0.68 13.21 2.13
CA PHE A 174 -0.15 13.49 0.82
C PHE A 174 0.40 14.92 0.69
N ASP A 175 1.54 15.06 0.01
CA ASP A 175 1.92 16.33 -0.60
C ASP A 175 1.07 16.60 -1.87
N ARG A 176 1.36 17.72 -2.58
CA ARG A 176 0.56 18.12 -3.73
C ARG A 176 0.72 17.17 -4.92
N GLN A 177 1.91 16.64 -5.16
CA GLN A 177 2.15 15.67 -6.21
C GLN A 177 1.47 14.34 -5.88
N GLN A 178 1.69 13.84 -4.67
CA GLN A 178 1.09 12.59 -4.21
C GLN A 178 -0.45 12.62 -4.25
N LEU A 179 -1.06 13.75 -3.89
CA LEU A 179 -2.53 13.91 -3.99
C LEU A 179 -3.00 13.88 -5.46
N ALA A 180 -2.25 14.51 -6.37
CA ALA A 180 -2.56 14.49 -7.79
C ALA A 180 -2.46 13.06 -8.36
N ASP A 181 -1.42 12.33 -8.00
CA ASP A 181 -1.22 10.93 -8.39
C ASP A 181 -2.31 10.00 -7.81
N TYR A 182 -2.67 10.22 -6.54
CA TYR A 182 -3.75 9.48 -5.90
C TYR A 182 -5.09 9.67 -6.60
N LEU A 183 -5.42 10.90 -6.95
CA LEU A 183 -6.67 11.27 -7.63
C LEU A 183 -6.61 11.08 -9.16
N ASN A 184 -5.46 10.65 -9.69
CA ASN A 184 -5.22 10.46 -11.12
C ASN A 184 -5.56 11.72 -11.94
N VAL A 185 -4.91 12.84 -11.58
CA VAL A 185 -5.06 14.15 -12.23
C VAL A 185 -3.72 14.84 -12.37
N ASP A 186 -3.60 15.80 -13.28
CA ASP A 186 -2.42 16.64 -13.38
C ASP A 186 -2.25 17.55 -12.15
N ARG A 187 -1.02 17.67 -11.65
CA ARG A 187 -0.67 18.46 -10.46
C ARG A 187 -1.04 19.94 -10.61
N SER A 188 -0.81 20.52 -11.79
CA SER A 188 -1.09 21.93 -12.04
C SER A 188 -2.59 22.17 -12.10
N ALA A 189 -3.34 21.28 -12.74
CA ALA A 189 -4.80 21.33 -12.81
C ALA A 189 -5.43 21.15 -11.41
N LEU A 190 -4.91 20.23 -10.58
CA LEU A 190 -5.31 20.05 -9.19
C LEU A 190 -5.11 21.34 -8.38
N SER A 191 -3.91 21.96 -8.49
CA SER A 191 -3.57 23.17 -7.74
C SER A 191 -4.45 24.35 -8.16
N LYS A 192 -4.75 24.48 -9.45
CA LYS A 192 -5.67 25.49 -9.97
C LYS A 192 -7.09 25.32 -9.44
N GLU A 193 -7.58 24.08 -9.39
CA GLU A 193 -8.92 23.79 -8.90
C GLU A 193 -9.04 24.03 -7.38
N LEU A 194 -8.03 23.65 -6.60
CA LEU A 194 -7.98 23.97 -5.16
C LEU A 194 -8.00 25.48 -4.91
N GLY A 195 -7.28 26.26 -5.74
CA GLY A 195 -7.32 27.72 -5.68
C GLY A 195 -8.74 28.27 -5.91
N ARG A 196 -9.44 27.78 -6.96
CA ARG A 196 -10.83 28.16 -7.23
C ARG A 196 -11.77 27.79 -6.08
N MET A 197 -11.66 26.59 -5.54
CA MET A 197 -12.49 26.14 -4.41
C MET A 197 -12.28 27.00 -3.17
N ARG A 198 -11.04 27.45 -2.91
CA ARG A 198 -10.74 28.41 -1.85
C ARG A 198 -11.38 29.79 -2.12
N ASP A 199 -11.22 30.30 -3.33
CA ASP A 199 -11.74 31.63 -3.73
C ASP A 199 -13.28 31.66 -3.70
N GLU A 200 -13.94 30.50 -3.91
CA GLU A 200 -15.38 30.29 -3.76
C GLU A 200 -15.82 30.07 -2.29
N GLY A 201 -14.87 30.04 -1.33
CA GLY A 201 -15.18 29.85 0.09
C GLY A 201 -15.66 28.43 0.45
N LEU A 202 -15.32 27.40 -0.35
CA LEU A 202 -15.67 26.01 -0.05
C LEU A 202 -14.71 25.39 0.93
N LEU A 203 -13.42 25.78 0.88
CA LEU A 203 -12.37 25.28 1.75
C LEU A 203 -11.24 26.29 1.91
N GLU A 204 -10.49 26.12 2.96
CA GLU A 204 -9.16 26.71 3.14
C GLU A 204 -8.11 25.62 3.20
N PHE A 205 -6.88 25.95 2.79
CA PHE A 205 -5.78 25.01 2.89
C PHE A 205 -4.42 25.69 3.04
N HIS A 206 -3.54 25.02 3.77
CA HIS A 206 -2.12 25.35 3.83
C HIS A 206 -1.31 24.04 3.75
N LYS A 207 -0.57 23.87 2.63
CA LYS A 207 0.16 22.63 2.33
C LYS A 207 -0.78 21.42 2.32
N ASN A 208 -0.66 20.52 3.31
CA ASN A 208 -1.47 19.32 3.50
C ASN A 208 -2.56 19.44 4.57
N ARG A 209 -2.78 20.64 5.12
CA ARG A 209 -3.84 20.94 6.08
C ARG A 209 -5.02 21.56 5.35
N PHE A 210 -6.22 21.12 5.68
CA PHE A 210 -7.47 21.56 5.06
C PHE A 210 -8.49 21.94 6.12
N LEU A 211 -9.33 22.94 5.78
CA LEU A 211 -10.51 23.31 6.54
C LEU A 211 -11.67 23.39 5.54
N LEU A 212 -12.69 22.53 5.69
CA LEU A 212 -13.90 22.57 4.88
C LEU A 212 -14.89 23.54 5.50
N GLN A 213 -15.34 24.52 4.72
CA GLN A 213 -16.26 25.60 5.19
C GLN A 213 -17.73 25.17 5.16
N ARG A 214 -18.08 24.16 4.36
CA ARG A 214 -19.43 23.59 4.29
C ARG A 214 -19.33 22.06 4.31
N LEU A 215 -19.70 21.49 5.45
CA LEU A 215 -19.99 20.06 5.51
C LEU A 215 -21.45 19.86 5.12
N PRO A 216 -21.81 18.75 4.42
CA PRO A 216 -23.19 18.35 4.27
C PRO A 216 -23.86 18.23 5.65
N GLU A 217 -25.10 18.72 5.78
CA GLU A 217 -25.88 18.56 7.01
C GLU A 217 -26.04 17.04 7.29
N GLY A 218 -25.52 16.58 8.43
CA GLY A 218 -25.65 15.18 8.86
C GLY A 218 -24.34 14.41 9.10
N LEU A 219 -23.20 15.09 9.21
CA LEU A 219 -21.93 14.49 9.70
C LEU A 219 -21.71 14.80 11.18
#